data_3278b0715a93da19b465f2ca607b7e2d
#
_entry.id   3278b0715a93da19b465f2ca607b7e2d
#
_cell.length_a   1.000
_cell.length_b   1.000
_cell.length_c   1.000
_cell.angle_alpha   90.00
_cell.angle_beta   90.00
_cell.angle_gamma   90.00
#
_symmetry.space_group_name_H-M   'P 1'
#
loop_
_entity.id
_entity.type
_entity.pdbx_description
1 polymer ?
#
loop_
_entity_poly.entity_id
_entity_poly.type
_entity_poly.pdbx_seq_one_letter_code
_entity_poly.pdbx_strand_id
1 'polypeptide(L)'
;VQAEKESVRMEVATGQAFRIFPLRIDPRTGQTVPAGGQIVWFGPDDPLPDNLEYDTWVFIRRSLDYIHDEIRDRNWADVTRTVRAIRSYQVKTAAEVLPTDRRFRAEMIHNRIARPMIPFMASLTIGIVLFVIGGLLMARRRDFPVAVKVMMQILTTALFLYLTLVLGLRWYISGHAPLAGSYSVMMLMAWLVSIAMTALRRSLPIIQPMGFILAGFTMLVASLASSNPQITHLMPVLQSPLLSLHVLCMMVSYTLFGLVALTGIMGLIQRNEDTARMLRDVNLTILYP
;
A
#
# COMPACT_ATOMS: atom_id res chain seq x y z
N VAL A 1 -1.62 4.11 15.96
CA VAL A 1 -0.83 5.32 16.30
C VAL A 1 0.03 5.09 17.54
N GLN A 2 -0.51 4.55 18.67
CA GLN A 2 0.28 4.34 19.89
C GLN A 2 1.25 3.16 19.75
N ALA A 3 0.78 2.01 19.26
CA ALA A 3 1.62 0.84 18.97
C ALA A 3 2.72 1.14 17.92
N GLU A 4 2.42 1.98 16.94
CA GLU A 4 3.39 2.43 15.94
C GLU A 4 4.46 3.35 16.53
N LYS A 5 4.08 4.25 17.44
CA LYS A 5 5.04 5.08 18.19
C LYS A 5 5.93 4.25 19.11
N GLU A 6 5.40 3.19 19.71
CA GLU A 6 6.18 2.25 20.54
C GLU A 6 7.12 1.40 19.67
N SER A 7 6.68 0.93 18.50
CA SER A 7 7.54 0.22 17.55
C SER A 7 8.70 1.10 17.09
N VAL A 8 8.42 2.33 16.64
CA VAL A 8 9.47 3.28 16.23
C VAL A 8 10.39 3.63 17.41
N ARG A 9 9.84 3.80 18.62
CA ARG A 9 10.67 4.02 19.81
C ARG A 9 11.57 2.83 20.11
N MET A 10 11.07 1.61 19.97
CA MET A 10 11.87 0.40 20.18
C MET A 10 12.94 0.23 19.09
N GLU A 11 12.62 0.51 17.83
CA GLU A 11 13.61 0.49 16.73
C GLU A 11 14.71 1.55 16.92
N VAL A 12 14.34 2.74 17.40
CA VAL A 12 15.30 3.80 17.73
C VAL A 12 16.12 3.41 18.96
N ALA A 13 15.49 2.89 20.03
CA ALA A 13 16.15 2.48 21.25
C ALA A 13 17.10 1.28 21.07
N THR A 14 16.81 0.39 20.10
CA THR A 14 17.67 -0.75 19.73
C THR A 14 18.71 -0.41 18.66
N GLY A 15 18.77 0.83 18.18
CA GLY A 15 19.67 1.27 17.11
C GLY A 15 19.34 0.70 15.71
N GLN A 16 18.30 -0.14 15.59
CA GLN A 16 17.95 -0.80 14.32
C GLN A 16 17.47 0.21 13.26
N ALA A 17 16.85 1.31 13.67
CA ALA A 17 16.40 2.38 12.76
C ALA A 17 17.56 3.07 12.03
N PHE A 18 18.77 3.01 12.56
CA PHE A 18 19.97 3.68 12.04
C PHE A 18 20.98 2.72 11.41
N ARG A 19 20.57 1.54 10.97
CA ARG A 19 21.41 0.64 10.18
C ARG A 19 21.55 1.16 8.75
N ILE A 20 22.34 2.22 8.60
CA ILE A 20 22.53 2.93 7.34
C ILE A 20 23.94 2.80 6.76
N PHE A 21 24.85 2.11 7.47
CA PHE A 21 26.24 1.92 7.04
C PHE A 21 26.45 0.50 6.49
N PRO A 22 26.58 0.34 5.16
CA PRO A 22 26.80 -0.96 4.56
C PRO A 22 28.28 -1.37 4.70
N LEU A 23 28.51 -2.62 5.06
CA LEU A 23 29.83 -3.27 5.02
C LEU A 23 29.73 -4.56 4.23
N ARG A 24 30.80 -4.90 3.50
CA ARG A 24 30.93 -6.20 2.85
C ARG A 24 31.55 -7.20 3.81
N ILE A 25 30.80 -8.21 4.18
CA ILE A 25 31.18 -9.21 5.19
C ILE A 25 31.29 -10.58 4.53
N ASP A 26 32.37 -11.31 4.85
CA ASP A 26 32.46 -12.75 4.54
C ASP A 26 31.54 -13.51 5.51
N PRO A 27 30.52 -14.22 5.01
CA PRO A 27 29.58 -14.95 5.88
C PRO A 27 30.21 -16.05 6.70
N ARG A 28 31.46 -16.50 6.36
CA ARG A 28 32.15 -17.57 7.07
C ARG A 28 33.02 -17.06 8.23
N THR A 29 33.64 -15.90 8.05
CA THR A 29 34.59 -15.34 9.04
C THR A 29 34.00 -14.16 9.82
N GLY A 30 32.92 -13.56 9.34
CA GLY A 30 32.35 -12.33 9.91
C GLY A 30 33.21 -11.08 9.70
N GLN A 31 34.28 -11.16 8.93
CA GLN A 31 35.24 -10.09 8.69
C GLN A 31 34.88 -9.28 7.44
N THR A 32 35.33 -8.03 7.41
CA THR A 32 35.19 -7.19 6.21
C THR A 32 36.08 -7.64 5.09
N VAL A 33 35.54 -7.62 3.86
CA VAL A 33 36.27 -7.99 2.61
C VAL A 33 36.17 -6.88 1.58
N PRO A 34 37.24 -6.63 0.80
CA PRO A 34 37.24 -5.54 -0.18
C PRO A 34 36.33 -5.81 -1.41
N ALA A 35 36.15 -7.09 -1.76
CA ALA A 35 35.33 -7.53 -2.89
C ALA A 35 34.68 -8.88 -2.58
N GLY A 36 33.51 -9.13 -3.15
CA GLY A 36 32.73 -10.32 -2.80
C GLY A 36 32.03 -10.18 -1.44
N GLY A 37 31.61 -11.29 -0.83
CA GLY A 37 30.90 -11.29 0.46
C GLY A 37 29.46 -10.80 0.38
N GLN A 38 28.82 -10.77 1.52
CA GLN A 38 27.45 -10.29 1.69
C GLN A 38 27.46 -8.83 2.19
N ILE A 39 26.59 -7.99 1.65
CA ILE A 39 26.38 -6.62 2.18
C ILE A 39 25.47 -6.71 3.41
N VAL A 40 26.02 -6.31 4.55
CA VAL A 40 25.30 -6.21 5.83
C VAL A 40 25.26 -4.75 6.26
N TRP A 41 24.11 -4.32 6.76
CA TRP A 41 23.88 -2.94 7.20
C TRP A 41 24.08 -2.83 8.71
N PHE A 42 24.90 -1.89 9.13
CA PHE A 42 25.23 -1.62 10.53
C PHE A 42 24.74 -0.25 10.97
N GLY A 43 24.33 -0.18 12.23
CA GLY A 43 24.12 1.07 12.97
C GLY A 43 25.38 1.50 13.73
N PRO A 44 25.39 2.73 14.27
CA PRO A 44 26.50 3.20 15.10
C PRO A 44 26.76 2.34 16.34
N ASP A 45 25.71 1.76 16.92
CA ASP A 45 25.79 0.96 18.17
C ASP A 45 25.96 -0.53 17.95
N ASP A 46 25.84 -1.01 16.70
CA ASP A 46 26.03 -2.41 16.39
C ASP A 46 27.49 -2.87 16.62
N PRO A 47 27.72 -4.14 16.96
CA PRO A 47 29.08 -4.69 17.01
C PRO A 47 29.69 -4.69 15.60
N LEU A 48 30.75 -3.92 15.40
CA LEU A 48 31.45 -3.83 14.13
C LEU A 48 32.54 -4.88 14.05
N PRO A 49 32.90 -5.36 12.85
CA PRO A 49 34.00 -6.31 12.64
C PRO A 49 35.35 -5.78 13.12
N ASP A 50 36.17 -6.66 13.75
CA ASP A 50 37.45 -6.29 14.35
C ASP A 50 38.49 -5.83 13.32
N ASN A 51 38.38 -6.28 12.08
CA ASN A 51 39.29 -5.92 10.99
C ASN A 51 38.89 -4.67 10.22
N LEU A 52 37.93 -3.87 10.75
CA LEU A 52 37.50 -2.63 10.10
C LEU A 52 38.59 -1.56 10.23
N GLU A 53 38.84 -0.84 9.14
CA GLU A 53 39.74 0.31 9.11
C GLU A 53 39.29 1.38 10.13
N TYR A 54 40.23 1.92 10.89
CA TYR A 54 39.95 2.85 11.98
C TYR A 54 39.15 4.09 11.54
N ASP A 55 39.47 4.68 10.39
CA ASP A 55 38.75 5.84 9.86
C ASP A 55 37.28 5.51 9.54
N THR A 56 37.04 4.33 8.98
CA THR A 56 35.67 3.84 8.70
C THR A 56 34.94 3.55 10.01
N TRP A 57 35.61 2.98 11.00
CA TRP A 57 35.05 2.73 12.32
C TRP A 57 34.62 4.02 13.00
N VAL A 58 35.47 5.05 13.02
CA VAL A 58 35.17 6.38 13.57
C VAL A 58 34.01 7.02 12.82
N PHE A 59 34.01 6.93 11.49
CA PHE A 59 32.95 7.47 10.65
C PHE A 59 31.59 6.86 10.99
N ILE A 60 31.50 5.53 11.13
CA ILE A 60 30.25 4.84 11.50
C ILE A 60 29.79 5.24 12.90
N ARG A 61 30.70 5.23 13.89
CA ARG A 61 30.38 5.50 15.30
C ARG A 61 29.99 6.95 15.57
N ARG A 62 30.63 7.92 14.89
CA ARG A 62 30.55 9.32 15.25
C ARG A 62 29.73 10.20 14.33
N SER A 63 29.39 9.73 13.12
CA SER A 63 28.73 10.59 12.15
C SER A 63 27.33 11.05 12.57
N LEU A 64 26.57 10.21 13.28
CA LEU A 64 25.24 10.61 13.78
C LEU A 64 25.33 11.54 14.99
N ASP A 65 26.26 11.32 15.90
CA ASP A 65 26.53 12.22 17.02
C ASP A 65 26.94 13.61 16.51
N TYR A 66 27.85 13.63 15.51
CA TYR A 66 28.24 14.87 14.85
C TYR A 66 27.07 15.59 14.20
N ILE A 67 26.20 14.89 13.48
CA ILE A 67 24.97 15.47 12.92
C ILE A 67 24.08 16.04 14.02
N HIS A 68 23.93 15.32 15.14
CA HIS A 68 23.14 15.78 16.28
C HIS A 68 23.66 17.10 16.85
N ASP A 69 24.98 17.20 17.08
CA ASP A 69 25.63 18.41 17.62
C ASP A 69 25.50 19.58 16.64
N GLU A 70 25.75 19.36 15.34
CA GLU A 70 25.62 20.39 14.31
C GLU A 70 24.16 20.88 14.11
N ILE A 71 23.16 20.00 14.30
CA ILE A 71 21.75 20.42 14.34
C ILE A 71 21.47 21.31 15.54
N ARG A 72 22.02 20.96 16.71
CA ARG A 72 21.89 21.76 17.94
C ARG A 72 22.49 23.14 17.79
N ASP A 73 23.64 23.21 17.12
CA ASP A 73 24.35 24.45 16.83
C ASP A 73 23.82 25.23 15.62
N ARG A 74 22.75 24.67 14.96
CA ARG A 74 22.10 25.20 13.74
C ARG A 74 23.04 25.35 12.53
N ASN A 75 24.09 24.56 12.48
CA ASN A 75 25.04 24.55 11.37
C ASN A 75 24.58 23.61 10.24
N TRP A 76 23.58 24.02 9.50
CA TRP A 76 22.98 23.22 8.42
C TRP A 76 23.92 22.87 7.27
N ALA A 77 24.99 23.66 7.10
CA ALA A 77 25.99 23.40 6.05
C ALA A 77 26.77 22.10 6.35
N ASP A 78 27.22 21.93 7.61
CA ASP A 78 27.97 20.75 8.01
C ASP A 78 27.08 19.53 8.18
N VAL A 79 25.84 19.68 8.64
CA VAL A 79 24.82 18.61 8.58
C VAL A 79 24.69 18.10 7.15
N THR A 80 24.51 19.01 6.18
CA THR A 80 24.35 18.62 4.76
C THR A 80 25.61 17.96 4.21
N ARG A 81 26.80 18.40 4.61
CA ARG A 81 28.08 17.79 4.21
C ARG A 81 28.19 16.36 4.71
N THR A 82 27.88 16.14 6.00
CA THR A 82 27.96 14.81 6.61
C THR A 82 26.93 13.84 6.02
N VAL A 83 25.69 14.28 5.81
CA VAL A 83 24.67 13.47 5.13
C VAL A 83 25.10 13.10 3.71
N ARG A 84 25.72 14.01 2.96
CA ARG A 84 26.28 13.70 1.63
C ARG A 84 27.46 12.73 1.72
N ALA A 85 28.30 12.83 2.75
CA ALA A 85 29.39 11.87 2.95
C ALA A 85 28.85 10.46 3.24
N ILE A 86 27.82 10.33 4.11
CA ILE A 86 27.13 9.05 4.34
C ILE A 86 26.55 8.50 3.03
N ARG A 87 25.86 9.33 2.26
CA ARG A 87 25.31 8.90 0.95
C ARG A 87 26.40 8.45 -0.02
N SER A 88 27.51 9.19 -0.09
CA SER A 88 28.65 8.82 -0.94
C SER A 88 29.26 7.49 -0.52
N TYR A 89 29.39 7.27 0.79
CA TYR A 89 29.87 6.00 1.35
C TYR A 89 28.93 4.84 0.98
N GLN A 90 27.62 5.01 1.14
CA GLN A 90 26.63 4.01 0.75
C GLN A 90 26.73 3.64 -0.73
N VAL A 91 26.81 4.65 -1.61
CA VAL A 91 26.92 4.42 -3.05
C VAL A 91 28.23 3.71 -3.39
N LYS A 92 29.35 4.07 -2.76
CA LYS A 92 30.65 3.42 -3.00
C LYS A 92 30.66 1.94 -2.55
N THR A 93 30.02 1.63 -1.42
CA THR A 93 30.12 0.29 -0.79
C THR A 93 29.02 -0.65 -1.26
N ALA A 94 27.81 -0.14 -1.52
CA ALA A 94 26.60 -0.96 -1.72
C ALA A 94 25.79 -0.54 -2.98
N ALA A 95 26.44 0.00 -4.03
CA ALA A 95 25.76 0.47 -5.23
C ALA A 95 24.84 -0.58 -5.87
N GLU A 96 25.19 -1.84 -5.78
CA GLU A 96 24.44 -2.98 -6.36
C GLU A 96 23.13 -3.30 -5.62
N VAL A 97 23.04 -2.93 -4.34
CA VAL A 97 21.85 -3.20 -3.48
C VAL A 97 20.98 -1.95 -3.33
N LEU A 98 21.57 -0.77 -3.55
CA LEU A 98 20.83 0.49 -3.44
C LEU A 98 19.78 0.63 -4.54
N PRO A 99 18.57 1.09 -4.22
CA PRO A 99 17.56 1.39 -5.23
C PRO A 99 18.04 2.53 -6.13
N THR A 100 17.70 2.45 -7.41
CA THR A 100 17.97 3.55 -8.35
C THR A 100 17.26 4.83 -7.89
N ASP A 101 17.81 6.01 -8.22
CA ASP A 101 17.19 7.31 -7.86
C ASP A 101 15.75 7.46 -8.37
N ARG A 102 15.40 6.77 -9.46
CA ARG A 102 14.01 6.74 -9.97
C ARG A 102 13.09 5.93 -9.04
N ARG A 103 13.53 4.77 -8.57
CA ARG A 103 12.77 3.94 -7.60
C ARG A 103 12.63 4.67 -6.27
N PHE A 104 13.70 5.29 -5.79
CA PHE A 104 13.66 6.07 -4.56
C PHE A 104 12.67 7.24 -4.63
N ARG A 105 12.66 8.00 -5.74
CA ARG A 105 11.66 9.06 -5.95
C ARG A 105 10.23 8.51 -6.05
N ALA A 106 10.04 7.38 -6.73
CA ALA A 106 8.74 6.73 -6.82
C ALA A 106 8.23 6.29 -5.44
N GLU A 107 9.12 5.79 -4.58
CA GLU A 107 8.80 5.41 -3.20
C GLU A 107 8.41 6.62 -2.35
N MET A 108 9.14 7.74 -2.45
CA MET A 108 8.75 8.98 -1.76
C MET A 108 7.37 9.48 -2.20
N ILE A 109 7.06 9.40 -3.49
CA ILE A 109 5.74 9.77 -4.03
C ILE A 109 4.69 8.79 -3.50
N HIS A 110 4.95 7.48 -3.57
CA HIS A 110 4.05 6.44 -3.05
C HIS A 110 3.73 6.68 -1.58
N ASN A 111 4.73 6.86 -0.72
CA ASN A 111 4.55 7.07 0.72
C ASN A 111 3.77 8.35 1.06
N ARG A 112 3.81 9.35 0.18
CA ARG A 112 3.03 10.58 0.33
C ARG A 112 1.57 10.40 -0.09
N ILE A 113 1.31 9.61 -1.13
CA ILE A 113 -0.01 9.45 -1.75
C ILE A 113 -0.77 8.24 -1.17
N ALA A 114 -0.06 7.16 -0.85
CA ALA A 114 -0.64 5.88 -0.41
C ALA A 114 -1.17 5.96 1.04
N ARG A 115 -2.08 6.89 1.28
CA ARG A 115 -2.79 7.06 2.56
C ARG A 115 -4.24 6.63 2.37
N PRO A 116 -4.59 5.34 2.59
CA PRO A 116 -5.93 4.82 2.31
C PRO A 116 -7.02 5.39 3.22
N MET A 117 -6.66 6.02 4.34
CA MET A 117 -7.56 6.57 5.34
C MET A 117 -8.56 7.58 4.75
N ILE A 118 -8.07 8.56 3.96
CA ILE A 118 -8.92 9.60 3.36
C ILE A 118 -9.88 9.00 2.33
N PRO A 119 -9.41 8.24 1.30
CA PRO A 119 -10.31 7.65 0.31
C PRO A 119 -11.26 6.61 0.90
N PHE A 120 -10.88 5.85 1.97
CA PHE A 120 -11.84 4.95 2.59
C PHE A 120 -12.96 5.70 3.29
N MET A 121 -12.66 6.73 4.09
CA MET A 121 -13.68 7.53 4.77
C MET A 121 -14.62 8.18 3.75
N ALA A 122 -14.08 8.77 2.69
CA ALA A 122 -14.88 9.36 1.62
C ALA A 122 -15.75 8.32 0.92
N SER A 123 -15.17 7.19 0.50
CA SER A 123 -15.92 6.11 -0.18
C SER A 123 -17.02 5.53 0.68
N LEU A 124 -16.71 5.22 1.94
CA LEU A 124 -17.70 4.63 2.86
C LEU A 124 -18.86 5.60 3.14
N THR A 125 -18.54 6.87 3.44
CA THR A 125 -19.57 7.90 3.70
C THR A 125 -20.45 8.14 2.47
N ILE A 126 -19.83 8.37 1.30
CA ILE A 126 -20.55 8.56 0.04
C ILE A 126 -21.38 7.32 -0.29
N GLY A 127 -20.80 6.12 -0.14
CA GLY A 127 -21.46 4.86 -0.39
C GLY A 127 -22.71 4.67 0.46
N ILE A 128 -22.61 4.88 1.78
CA ILE A 128 -23.75 4.75 2.70
C ILE A 128 -24.85 5.75 2.37
N VAL A 129 -24.51 7.04 2.18
CA VAL A 129 -25.49 8.08 1.85
C VAL A 129 -26.21 7.77 0.55
N LEU A 130 -25.47 7.43 -0.50
CA LEU A 130 -26.05 7.11 -1.81
C LEU A 130 -26.82 5.78 -1.79
N PHE A 131 -26.43 4.83 -0.97
CA PHE A 131 -27.13 3.57 -0.79
C PHE A 131 -28.51 3.79 -0.15
N VAL A 132 -28.58 4.60 0.89
CA VAL A 132 -29.86 4.96 1.54
C VAL A 132 -30.76 5.73 0.57
N ILE A 133 -30.21 6.74 -0.12
CA ILE A 133 -30.97 7.50 -1.12
C ILE A 133 -31.45 6.58 -2.26
N GLY A 134 -30.57 5.72 -2.77
CA GLY A 134 -30.88 4.76 -3.83
C GLY A 134 -31.98 3.77 -3.42
N GLY A 135 -31.91 3.27 -2.20
CA GLY A 135 -32.94 2.40 -1.63
C GLY A 135 -34.31 3.09 -1.53
N LEU A 136 -34.34 4.35 -1.09
CA LEU A 136 -35.57 5.15 -1.04
C LEU A 136 -36.14 5.46 -2.42
N LEU A 137 -35.29 5.79 -3.40
CA LEU A 137 -35.71 6.04 -4.79
C LEU A 137 -36.26 4.76 -5.42
N MET A 138 -35.58 3.62 -5.20
CA MET A 138 -36.00 2.31 -5.71
C MET A 138 -37.36 1.90 -5.12
N ALA A 139 -37.58 2.12 -3.80
CA ALA A 139 -38.87 1.89 -3.16
C ALA A 139 -40.01 2.75 -3.77
N ARG A 140 -39.67 3.95 -4.27
CA ARG A 140 -40.59 4.85 -4.96
C ARG A 140 -40.66 4.63 -6.48
N ARG A 141 -40.02 3.59 -7.01
CA ARG A 141 -39.88 3.30 -8.45
C ARG A 141 -39.29 4.50 -9.23
N ARG A 142 -38.35 5.22 -8.63
CA ARG A 142 -37.65 6.35 -9.25
C ARG A 142 -36.18 6.05 -9.42
N ASP A 143 -35.61 6.53 -10.50
CA ASP A 143 -34.18 6.47 -10.77
C ASP A 143 -33.43 7.64 -10.14
N PHE A 144 -32.10 7.48 -9.99
CA PHE A 144 -31.23 8.58 -9.66
C PHE A 144 -31.32 9.70 -10.72
N PRO A 145 -31.33 10.97 -10.29
CA PRO A 145 -31.17 12.10 -11.20
C PRO A 145 -29.88 11.98 -12.03
N VAL A 146 -29.92 12.47 -13.28
CA VAL A 146 -28.77 12.40 -14.19
C VAL A 146 -27.52 13.02 -13.58
N ALA A 147 -27.65 14.16 -12.89
CA ALA A 147 -26.53 14.82 -12.21
C ALA A 147 -25.86 13.90 -11.16
N VAL A 148 -26.65 13.14 -10.39
CA VAL A 148 -26.13 12.19 -9.39
C VAL A 148 -25.42 11.03 -10.08
N LYS A 149 -25.98 10.48 -11.16
CA LYS A 149 -25.34 9.41 -11.96
C LYS A 149 -23.97 9.87 -12.52
N VAL A 150 -23.91 11.10 -13.04
CA VAL A 150 -22.65 11.69 -13.55
C VAL A 150 -21.64 11.90 -12.41
N MET A 151 -22.08 12.43 -11.28
CA MET A 151 -21.22 12.61 -10.09
C MET A 151 -20.64 11.26 -9.61
N MET A 152 -21.49 10.25 -9.47
CA MET A 152 -21.04 8.91 -9.09
C MET A 152 -19.99 8.35 -10.07
N GLN A 153 -20.18 8.57 -11.37
CA GLN A 153 -19.22 8.13 -12.37
C GLN A 153 -17.88 8.87 -12.27
N ILE A 154 -17.89 10.18 -12.05
CA ILE A 154 -16.65 10.96 -11.84
C ILE A 154 -15.90 10.45 -10.60
N LEU A 155 -16.62 10.24 -9.49
CA LEU A 155 -16.03 9.72 -8.25
C LEU A 155 -15.47 8.31 -8.43
N THR A 156 -16.19 7.43 -9.13
CA THR A 156 -15.70 6.06 -9.44
C THR A 156 -14.42 6.11 -10.29
N THR A 157 -14.38 6.99 -11.30
CA THR A 157 -13.20 7.16 -12.14
C THR A 157 -12.02 7.72 -11.35
N ALA A 158 -12.26 8.69 -10.47
CA ALA A 158 -11.23 9.24 -9.60
C ALA A 158 -10.66 8.18 -8.64
N LEU A 159 -11.53 7.38 -8.03
CA LEU A 159 -11.13 6.25 -7.18
C LEU A 159 -10.31 5.22 -7.95
N PHE A 160 -10.76 4.83 -9.15
CA PHE A 160 -10.04 3.91 -10.03
C PHE A 160 -8.64 4.42 -10.38
N LEU A 161 -8.51 5.69 -10.78
CA LEU A 161 -7.22 6.29 -11.13
C LEU A 161 -6.29 6.39 -9.92
N TYR A 162 -6.82 6.76 -8.75
CA TYR A 162 -6.06 6.78 -7.51
C TYR A 162 -5.51 5.39 -7.17
N LEU A 163 -6.36 4.37 -7.17
CA LEU A 163 -5.95 2.99 -6.86
C LEU A 163 -4.97 2.43 -7.90
N THR A 164 -5.18 2.75 -9.19
CA THR A 164 -4.25 2.37 -10.26
C THR A 164 -2.87 3.00 -10.04
N LEU A 165 -2.82 4.28 -9.65
CA LEU A 165 -1.57 4.97 -9.36
C LEU A 165 -0.86 4.35 -8.15
N VAL A 166 -1.56 4.11 -7.05
CA VAL A 166 -0.97 3.53 -5.83
C VAL A 166 -0.45 2.11 -6.10
N LEU A 167 -1.25 1.25 -6.73
CA LEU A 167 -0.85 -0.13 -7.06
C LEU A 167 0.26 -0.17 -8.11
N GLY A 168 0.21 0.70 -9.12
CA GLY A 168 1.23 0.80 -10.16
C GLY A 168 2.58 1.28 -9.61
N LEU A 169 2.59 2.29 -8.73
CA LEU A 169 3.80 2.72 -8.04
C LEU A 169 4.37 1.60 -7.18
N ARG A 170 3.51 0.90 -6.44
CA ARG A 170 3.93 -0.23 -5.60
C ARG A 170 4.55 -1.35 -6.43
N TRP A 171 3.95 -1.70 -7.56
CA TRP A 171 4.51 -2.67 -8.51
C TRP A 171 5.88 -2.22 -9.03
N TYR A 172 5.99 -0.97 -9.47
CA TYR A 172 7.26 -0.43 -9.98
C TYR A 172 8.38 -0.45 -8.93
N ILE A 173 8.07 -0.11 -7.67
CA ILE A 173 9.05 -0.07 -6.58
C ILE A 173 9.48 -1.49 -6.19
N SER A 174 8.51 -2.39 -5.98
CA SER A 174 8.78 -3.77 -5.54
C SER A 174 9.40 -4.65 -6.63
N GLY A 175 9.13 -4.35 -7.91
CA GLY A 175 9.53 -5.19 -9.04
C GLY A 175 8.68 -6.45 -9.24
N HIS A 176 7.64 -6.64 -8.44
CA HIS A 176 6.70 -7.76 -8.54
C HIS A 176 5.25 -7.29 -8.39
N ALA A 177 4.30 -8.11 -8.85
CA ALA A 177 2.88 -7.78 -8.74
C ALA A 177 2.47 -7.58 -7.28
N PRO A 178 1.62 -6.58 -6.96
CA PRO A 178 1.22 -6.24 -5.58
C PRO A 178 0.16 -7.23 -5.06
N LEU A 179 0.47 -8.53 -5.07
CA LEU A 179 -0.38 -9.64 -4.66
C LEU A 179 0.05 -10.23 -3.31
N ALA A 180 1.12 -9.72 -2.72
CA ALA A 180 1.64 -10.17 -1.45
C ALA A 180 1.32 -9.17 -0.33
N GLY A 181 0.94 -9.72 0.82
CA GLY A 181 0.61 -8.95 2.02
C GLY A 181 -0.82 -8.38 2.03
N SER A 182 -1.40 -8.34 3.21
CA SER A 182 -2.81 -7.96 3.43
C SER A 182 -3.15 -6.58 2.86
N TYR A 183 -2.27 -5.59 3.03
CA TYR A 183 -2.46 -4.25 2.49
C TYR A 183 -2.63 -4.26 0.96
N SER A 184 -1.70 -4.89 0.24
CA SER A 184 -1.70 -4.91 -1.23
C SER A 184 -2.93 -5.61 -1.78
N VAL A 185 -3.30 -6.73 -1.17
CA VAL A 185 -4.46 -7.54 -1.56
C VAL A 185 -5.77 -6.79 -1.33
N MET A 186 -5.92 -6.10 -0.20
CA MET A 186 -7.12 -5.29 0.08
C MET A 186 -7.23 -4.07 -0.85
N MET A 187 -6.10 -3.41 -1.17
CA MET A 187 -6.08 -2.33 -2.16
C MET A 187 -6.41 -2.84 -3.56
N LEU A 188 -5.95 -4.03 -3.93
CA LEU A 188 -6.31 -4.70 -5.18
C LEU A 188 -7.81 -4.99 -5.22
N MET A 189 -8.41 -5.50 -4.14
CA MET A 189 -9.86 -5.70 -4.07
C MET A 189 -10.63 -4.40 -4.30
N ALA A 190 -10.23 -3.29 -3.65
CA ALA A 190 -10.85 -1.98 -3.88
C ALA A 190 -10.76 -1.56 -5.36
N TRP A 191 -9.63 -1.84 -6.01
CA TRP A 191 -9.42 -1.57 -7.44
C TRP A 191 -10.35 -2.41 -8.32
N LEU A 192 -10.47 -3.73 -8.05
CA LEU A 192 -11.39 -4.62 -8.74
C LEU A 192 -12.85 -4.19 -8.57
N VAL A 193 -13.23 -3.76 -7.36
CA VAL A 193 -14.56 -3.19 -7.09
C VAL A 193 -14.82 -1.98 -7.99
N SER A 194 -13.85 -1.06 -8.15
CA SER A 194 -14.02 0.12 -9.00
C SER A 194 -14.21 -0.22 -10.48
N ILE A 195 -13.58 -1.30 -10.95
CA ILE A 195 -13.81 -1.86 -12.30
C ILE A 195 -15.24 -2.39 -12.39
N ALA A 196 -15.67 -3.24 -11.44
CA ALA A 196 -17.01 -3.82 -11.42
C ALA A 196 -18.08 -2.73 -11.37
N MET A 197 -17.91 -1.66 -10.56
CA MET A 197 -18.79 -0.49 -10.54
C MET A 197 -18.96 0.12 -11.94
N THR A 198 -17.85 0.25 -12.67
CA THR A 198 -17.89 0.84 -14.02
C THR A 198 -18.54 -0.09 -15.05
N ALA A 199 -18.23 -1.39 -14.99
CA ALA A 199 -18.76 -2.39 -15.92
C ALA A 199 -20.28 -2.61 -15.73
N LEU A 200 -20.72 -2.74 -14.47
CA LEU A 200 -22.10 -3.14 -14.14
C LEU A 200 -23.07 -1.95 -13.97
N ARG A 201 -22.61 -0.71 -14.03
CA ARG A 201 -23.43 0.50 -13.79
C ARG A 201 -24.68 0.61 -14.67
N ARG A 202 -24.62 0.06 -15.89
CA ARG A 202 -25.75 0.12 -16.85
C ARG A 202 -26.84 -0.88 -16.50
N SER A 203 -26.46 -2.02 -15.94
CA SER A 203 -27.39 -3.07 -15.56
C SER A 203 -28.09 -2.77 -14.24
N LEU A 204 -27.38 -2.14 -13.30
CA LEU A 204 -27.91 -1.81 -11.97
C LEU A 204 -27.36 -0.48 -11.45
N PRO A 205 -28.17 0.60 -11.46
CA PRO A 205 -27.70 1.91 -10.98
C PRO A 205 -27.23 1.94 -9.51
N ILE A 206 -27.75 1.02 -8.67
CA ILE A 206 -27.40 0.91 -7.25
C ILE A 206 -26.03 0.22 -7.04
N ILE A 207 -25.41 -0.35 -8.08
CA ILE A 207 -24.11 -1.03 -7.95
C ILE A 207 -23.00 -0.05 -7.56
N GLN A 208 -23.08 1.21 -7.97
CA GLN A 208 -22.08 2.23 -7.62
C GLN A 208 -22.10 2.57 -6.13
N PRO A 209 -23.25 2.91 -5.50
CA PRO A 209 -23.31 3.05 -4.03
C PRO A 209 -22.80 1.82 -3.27
N MET A 210 -23.19 0.62 -3.68
CA MET A 210 -22.73 -0.61 -3.07
C MET A 210 -21.22 -0.81 -3.24
N GLY A 211 -20.70 -0.53 -4.42
CA GLY A 211 -19.28 -0.61 -4.69
C GLY A 211 -18.47 0.39 -3.86
N PHE A 212 -18.97 1.62 -3.63
CA PHE A 212 -18.32 2.58 -2.74
C PHE A 212 -18.26 2.08 -1.30
N ILE A 213 -19.31 1.41 -0.79
CA ILE A 213 -19.30 0.78 0.54
C ILE A 213 -18.24 -0.33 0.57
N LEU A 214 -18.24 -1.23 -0.41
CA LEU A 214 -17.31 -2.36 -0.45
C LEU A 214 -15.86 -1.89 -0.62
N ALA A 215 -15.58 -0.96 -1.53
CA ALA A 215 -14.25 -0.37 -1.71
C ALA A 215 -13.79 0.38 -0.46
N GLY A 216 -14.68 1.13 0.19
CA GLY A 216 -14.40 1.80 1.45
C GLY A 216 -14.04 0.80 2.55
N PHE A 217 -14.80 -0.28 2.67
CA PHE A 217 -14.54 -1.33 3.66
C PHE A 217 -13.20 -2.06 3.41
N THR A 218 -12.90 -2.42 2.16
CA THR A 218 -11.61 -3.06 1.84
C THR A 218 -10.42 -2.13 2.10
N MET A 219 -10.53 -0.82 1.80
CA MET A 219 -9.51 0.17 2.13
C MET A 219 -9.38 0.40 3.65
N LEU A 220 -10.50 0.32 4.40
CA LEU A 220 -10.46 0.35 5.87
C LEU A 220 -9.65 -0.82 6.40
N VAL A 221 -9.94 -2.04 5.95
CA VAL A 221 -9.19 -3.25 6.36
C VAL A 221 -7.71 -3.11 5.99
N ALA A 222 -7.39 -2.58 4.80
CA ALA A 222 -6.01 -2.29 4.40
C ALA A 222 -5.32 -1.35 5.39
N SER A 223 -5.99 -0.28 5.84
CA SER A 223 -5.43 0.70 6.77
C SER A 223 -5.26 0.16 8.20
N LEU A 224 -6.10 -0.79 8.61
CA LEU A 224 -6.00 -1.45 9.92
C LEU A 224 -4.93 -2.56 9.92
N ALA A 225 -4.79 -3.28 8.81
CA ALA A 225 -3.84 -4.38 8.70
C ALA A 225 -2.38 -3.90 8.70
N SER A 226 -2.11 -2.69 8.25
CA SER A 226 -0.76 -2.14 8.20
C SER A 226 -0.78 -0.62 8.17
N SER A 227 -0.39 0.01 9.27
CA SER A 227 -0.26 1.47 9.36
C SER A 227 0.92 2.00 8.53
N ASN A 228 1.95 1.19 8.31
CA ASN A 228 3.07 1.48 7.41
C ASN A 228 3.42 0.23 6.58
N PRO A 229 2.79 0.04 5.41
CA PRO A 229 2.97 -1.15 4.60
C PRO A 229 4.35 -1.17 3.94
N GLN A 230 5.32 -1.77 4.60
CA GLN A 230 6.66 -1.94 4.05
C GLN A 230 6.60 -2.76 2.76
N ILE A 231 7.39 -2.33 1.78
CA ILE A 231 7.60 -3.07 0.54
C ILE A 231 8.75 -4.04 0.79
N THR A 232 8.43 -5.27 1.16
CA THR A 232 9.41 -6.34 1.44
C THR A 232 9.64 -7.18 0.20
N HIS A 233 10.83 -7.81 0.12
CA HIS A 233 11.10 -8.82 -0.89
C HIS A 233 10.20 -10.04 -0.69
N LEU A 234 9.69 -10.58 -1.79
CA LEU A 234 8.88 -11.80 -1.76
C LEU A 234 9.74 -13.00 -1.32
N MET A 235 9.17 -13.82 -0.44
CA MET A 235 9.75 -15.15 -0.20
C MET A 235 9.76 -15.96 -1.51
N PRO A 236 10.77 -16.82 -1.75
CA PRO A 236 10.90 -17.58 -3.00
C PRO A 236 9.65 -18.35 -3.40
N VAL A 237 8.90 -18.88 -2.43
CA VAL A 237 7.64 -19.60 -2.66
C VAL A 237 6.56 -18.71 -3.30
N LEU A 238 6.54 -17.40 -3.01
CA LEU A 238 5.56 -16.44 -3.52
C LEU A 238 5.91 -15.90 -4.92
N GLN A 239 7.03 -16.30 -5.50
CA GLN A 239 7.46 -15.86 -6.84
C GLN A 239 6.85 -16.68 -7.98
N SER A 240 6.06 -17.71 -7.69
CA SER A 240 5.42 -18.53 -8.71
C SER A 240 4.35 -17.76 -9.47
N PRO A 241 4.39 -17.72 -10.82
CA PRO A 241 3.34 -17.10 -11.64
C PRO A 241 1.96 -17.74 -11.44
N LEU A 242 1.91 -19.06 -11.21
CA LEU A 242 0.66 -19.78 -10.95
C LEU A 242 0.01 -19.34 -9.64
N LEU A 243 0.82 -19.10 -8.59
CA LEU A 243 0.30 -18.58 -7.33
C LEU A 243 -0.26 -17.18 -7.50
N SER A 244 0.42 -16.32 -8.25
CA SER A 244 -0.05 -14.97 -8.54
C SER A 244 -1.39 -14.98 -9.30
N LEU A 245 -1.52 -15.86 -10.29
CA LEU A 245 -2.78 -16.05 -11.03
C LEU A 245 -3.89 -16.56 -10.11
N HIS A 246 -3.59 -17.56 -9.26
CA HIS A 246 -4.55 -18.09 -8.29
C HIS A 246 -5.06 -16.99 -7.34
N VAL A 247 -4.16 -16.21 -6.76
CA VAL A 247 -4.53 -15.07 -5.87
C VAL A 247 -5.40 -14.07 -6.62
N LEU A 248 -5.06 -13.72 -7.85
CA LEU A 248 -5.87 -12.81 -8.66
C LEU A 248 -7.30 -13.34 -8.88
N CYS A 249 -7.44 -14.61 -9.28
CA CYS A 249 -8.76 -15.25 -9.45
C CYS A 249 -9.57 -15.25 -8.16
N MET A 250 -8.94 -15.57 -7.02
CA MET A 250 -9.59 -15.53 -5.71
C MET A 250 -10.05 -14.12 -5.35
N MET A 251 -9.25 -13.09 -5.62
CA MET A 251 -9.64 -11.70 -5.33
C MET A 251 -10.79 -11.22 -6.21
N VAL A 252 -10.80 -11.60 -7.49
CA VAL A 252 -11.95 -11.34 -8.38
C VAL A 252 -13.21 -12.01 -7.83
N SER A 253 -13.13 -13.28 -7.45
CA SER A 253 -14.26 -14.02 -6.88
C SER A 253 -14.79 -13.38 -5.60
N TYR A 254 -13.91 -13.00 -4.65
CA TYR A 254 -14.32 -12.33 -3.43
C TYR A 254 -14.96 -10.96 -3.69
N THR A 255 -14.48 -10.23 -4.68
CA THR A 255 -15.07 -8.96 -5.10
C THR A 255 -16.51 -9.16 -5.60
N LEU A 256 -16.71 -10.13 -6.46
CA LEU A 256 -18.03 -10.45 -7.01
C LEU A 256 -18.99 -10.96 -5.92
N PHE A 257 -18.54 -11.85 -5.04
CA PHE A 257 -19.33 -12.31 -3.90
C PHE A 257 -19.69 -11.16 -2.94
N GLY A 258 -18.78 -10.24 -2.69
CA GLY A 258 -19.07 -9.04 -1.89
C GLY A 258 -20.19 -8.18 -2.50
N LEU A 259 -20.18 -7.99 -3.81
CA LEU A 259 -21.24 -7.29 -4.52
C LEU A 259 -22.57 -8.05 -4.46
N VAL A 260 -22.54 -9.37 -4.66
CA VAL A 260 -23.73 -10.23 -4.54
C VAL A 260 -24.31 -10.20 -3.13
N ALA A 261 -23.48 -10.20 -2.10
CA ALA A 261 -23.94 -10.09 -0.71
C ALA A 261 -24.67 -8.76 -0.46
N LEU A 262 -24.13 -7.64 -0.94
CA LEU A 262 -24.77 -6.33 -0.81
C LEU A 262 -26.08 -6.23 -1.60
N THR A 263 -26.13 -6.78 -2.82
CA THR A 263 -27.39 -6.86 -3.60
C THR A 263 -28.42 -7.76 -2.92
N GLY A 264 -27.99 -8.86 -2.30
CA GLY A 264 -28.84 -9.74 -1.50
C GLY A 264 -29.47 -9.03 -0.29
N ILE A 265 -28.64 -8.28 0.46
CA ILE A 265 -29.14 -7.45 1.58
C ILE A 265 -30.19 -6.44 1.10
N MET A 266 -29.95 -5.76 -0.03
CA MET A 266 -30.91 -4.85 -0.63
C MET A 266 -32.21 -5.56 -0.99
N GLY A 267 -32.14 -6.75 -1.58
CA GLY A 267 -33.33 -7.56 -1.90
C GLY A 267 -34.17 -7.92 -0.70
N LEU A 268 -33.52 -8.24 0.44
CA LEU A 268 -34.21 -8.51 1.71
C LEU A 268 -34.92 -7.27 2.29
N ILE A 269 -34.30 -6.09 2.17
CA ILE A 269 -34.87 -4.84 2.64
C ILE A 269 -36.08 -4.42 1.82
N GLN A 270 -36.03 -4.56 0.50
CA GLN A 270 -37.02 -4.01 -0.43
C GLN A 270 -38.33 -4.80 -0.48
N ARG A 271 -38.37 -6.08 -0.13
CA ARG A 271 -39.58 -6.97 -0.10
C ARG A 271 -40.53 -6.89 -1.30
N ASN A 272 -40.06 -6.35 -2.44
CA ASN A 272 -40.86 -6.17 -3.65
C ASN A 272 -40.44 -7.25 -4.68
N GLU A 273 -41.40 -8.02 -5.20
CA GLU A 273 -41.12 -9.09 -6.13
C GLU A 273 -40.45 -8.66 -7.44
N ASP A 274 -40.80 -7.51 -7.98
CA ASP A 274 -40.18 -6.96 -9.21
C ASP A 274 -38.71 -6.60 -8.95
N THR A 275 -38.41 -6.00 -7.79
CA THR A 275 -37.05 -5.67 -7.35
C THR A 275 -36.26 -6.94 -7.09
N ALA A 276 -36.85 -7.92 -6.43
CA ALA A 276 -36.20 -9.21 -6.17
C ALA A 276 -35.81 -9.93 -7.44
N ARG A 277 -36.69 -9.94 -8.48
CA ARG A 277 -36.38 -10.51 -9.80
C ARG A 277 -35.24 -9.78 -10.47
N MET A 278 -35.28 -8.45 -10.51
CA MET A 278 -34.21 -7.62 -11.09
C MET A 278 -32.85 -7.87 -10.39
N LEU A 279 -32.83 -7.90 -9.06
CA LEU A 279 -31.60 -8.18 -8.29
C LEU A 279 -31.11 -9.60 -8.53
N ARG A 280 -32.00 -10.58 -8.64
CA ARG A 280 -31.62 -11.95 -8.99
C ARG A 280 -30.97 -12.02 -10.36
N ASP A 281 -31.53 -11.36 -11.35
CA ASP A 281 -31.02 -11.39 -12.75
C ASP A 281 -29.64 -10.69 -12.81
N VAL A 282 -29.45 -9.60 -12.05
CA VAL A 282 -28.14 -8.95 -11.89
C VAL A 282 -27.13 -9.87 -11.18
N ASN A 283 -27.53 -10.55 -10.11
CA ASN A 283 -26.66 -11.48 -9.40
C ASN A 283 -26.24 -12.65 -10.31
N LEU A 284 -27.14 -13.15 -11.15
CA LEU A 284 -26.81 -14.15 -12.17
C LEU A 284 -25.80 -13.59 -13.19
N THR A 285 -25.96 -12.34 -13.64
CA THR A 285 -25.02 -11.68 -14.55
C THR A 285 -23.64 -11.46 -13.90
N ILE A 286 -23.58 -11.23 -12.59
CA ILE A 286 -22.32 -11.08 -11.84
C ILE A 286 -21.62 -12.43 -11.67
N LEU A 287 -22.38 -13.50 -11.41
CA LEU A 287 -21.82 -14.84 -11.14
C LEU A 287 -21.48 -15.62 -12.41
N TYR A 288 -22.17 -15.34 -13.51
CA TYR A 288 -21.99 -15.99 -14.82
C TYR A 288 -21.75 -14.92 -15.91
N PRO A 289 -20.58 -14.23 -15.87
CA PRO A 289 -20.26 -13.18 -16.83
C PRO A 289 -19.98 -13.71 -18.23
#